data_568d672aa0d9ecdb8344a69baf057197
#
_entry.id   568d672aa0d9ecdb8344a69baf057197
#
_cell.length_a   1.000
_cell.length_b   1.000
_cell.length_c   1.000
_cell.angle_alpha   90.00
_cell.angle_beta   90.00
_cell.angle_gamma   90.00
#
_symmetry.space_group_name_H-M   'P 1'
#
loop_
_entity.id
_entity.type
_entity.pdbx_description
1 polymer ?
#
loop_
_entity_poly.entity_id
_entity_poly.type
_entity_poly.pdbx_seq_one_letter_code
_entity_poly.pdbx_strand_id
1 'polypeptide(L)'
;IGMPRPLADFPPLAIVVTIIYGASVAERTGLFTTAIRGALLNAPKALLTPIVVIVGMMSHHASDASYVVVIPLAAVIFAAVGRHPLAGLAAGFAAVSGGYAGNLFPGSQDALILGITEPAARLIDPSYSVNIAGNWFFIIGVVVVFTPIVWFMTDRVIEPRLGVWTPVAGANVPATAQERQPLTPEQKKGLAWAGLAILGMIALWTALTFMPASPFIDLEAEPGQEFNPLYRSLIAFFAMAFFLAGGAYGAGAGTVKSHRDMVRM
;
A
#
# COMPACT_ATOMS: atom_id res chain seq x y z
N ILE A 1 -23.34 29.43 -6.23
CA ILE A 1 -24.10 28.56 -7.17
C ILE A 1 -23.15 28.03 -8.26
N GLY A 2 -22.05 27.42 -7.96
CA GLY A 2 -21.08 26.94 -8.97
C GLY A 2 -20.26 25.75 -8.59
N MET A 3 -20.53 25.11 -7.45
CA MET A 3 -19.77 23.97 -6.97
C MET A 3 -19.83 22.69 -7.85
N PRO A 4 -20.97 22.28 -8.44
CA PRO A 4 -21.02 21.02 -9.16
C PRO A 4 -20.15 20.97 -10.41
N ARG A 5 -20.07 22.06 -11.20
CA ARG A 5 -19.25 22.09 -12.42
C ARG A 5 -17.76 22.05 -12.14
N PRO A 6 -17.17 22.96 -11.31
CA PRO A 6 -15.75 22.89 -10.99
C PRO A 6 -15.32 21.54 -10.36
N LEU A 7 -16.23 20.88 -9.61
CA LEU A 7 -15.95 19.56 -9.05
C LEU A 7 -15.96 18.48 -10.13
N ALA A 8 -16.94 18.52 -11.05
CA ALA A 8 -17.03 17.54 -12.14
C ALA A 8 -15.88 17.70 -13.16
N ASP A 9 -15.47 18.96 -13.39
CA ASP A 9 -14.39 19.31 -14.31
C ASP A 9 -13.00 19.20 -13.67
N PHE A 10 -12.92 18.81 -12.38
CA PHE A 10 -11.64 18.63 -11.67
C PHE A 10 -10.92 17.37 -12.17
N PRO A 11 -9.81 17.51 -12.94
CA PRO A 11 -9.19 16.38 -13.64
C PRO A 11 -8.79 15.21 -12.74
N PRO A 12 -8.31 15.44 -11.48
CA PRO A 12 -7.96 14.33 -10.59
C PRO A 12 -9.14 13.52 -10.11
N LEU A 13 -10.37 14.05 -10.16
CA LEU A 13 -11.53 13.41 -9.55
C LEU A 13 -11.76 11.98 -10.08
N ALA A 14 -11.76 11.82 -11.40
CA ALA A 14 -11.99 10.52 -12.03
C ALA A 14 -10.89 9.51 -11.65
N ILE A 15 -9.63 9.96 -11.66
CA ILE A 15 -8.45 9.13 -11.33
C ILE A 15 -8.53 8.68 -9.87
N VAL A 16 -8.73 9.64 -8.96
CA VAL A 16 -8.78 9.41 -7.52
C VAL A 16 -9.95 8.49 -7.15
N VAL A 17 -11.16 8.78 -7.66
CA VAL A 17 -12.34 7.95 -7.40
C VAL A 17 -12.13 6.52 -7.90
N THR A 18 -11.54 6.35 -9.07
CA THR A 18 -11.27 5.02 -9.64
C THR A 18 -10.34 4.19 -8.74
N ILE A 19 -9.23 4.79 -8.27
CA ILE A 19 -8.27 4.09 -7.41
C ILE A 19 -8.84 3.85 -6.02
N ILE A 20 -9.49 4.87 -5.41
CA ILE A 20 -10.09 4.75 -4.10
C ILE A 20 -11.17 3.68 -4.09
N TYR A 21 -11.96 3.55 -5.15
CA TYR A 21 -12.97 2.50 -5.26
C TYR A 21 -12.36 1.10 -5.16
N GLY A 22 -11.29 0.82 -5.93
CA GLY A 22 -10.56 -0.44 -5.84
C GLY A 22 -9.96 -0.66 -4.45
N ALA A 23 -9.25 0.34 -3.92
CA ALA A 23 -8.62 0.29 -2.61
C ALA A 23 -9.63 0.08 -1.47
N SER A 24 -10.81 0.73 -1.54
CA SER A 24 -11.88 0.56 -0.54
C SER A 24 -12.38 -0.87 -0.46
N VAL A 25 -12.49 -1.59 -1.59
CA VAL A 25 -12.86 -3.01 -1.58
C VAL A 25 -11.78 -3.83 -0.87
N ALA A 26 -10.51 -3.61 -1.18
CA ALA A 26 -9.40 -4.31 -0.54
C ALA A 26 -9.34 -4.04 0.98
N GLU A 27 -9.61 -2.80 1.40
CA GLU A 27 -9.64 -2.40 2.81
C GLU A 27 -10.83 -3.04 3.54
N ARG A 28 -12.05 -2.86 3.02
CA ARG A 28 -13.28 -3.32 3.68
C ARG A 28 -13.42 -4.84 3.74
N THR A 29 -12.84 -5.55 2.79
CA THR A 29 -12.76 -7.02 2.84
C THR A 29 -11.81 -7.51 3.92
N GLY A 30 -10.89 -6.66 4.42
CA GLY A 30 -9.86 -6.98 5.40
C GLY A 30 -8.55 -7.48 4.78
N LEU A 31 -8.38 -7.38 3.45
CA LEU A 31 -7.16 -7.80 2.76
C LEU A 31 -5.93 -7.08 3.32
N PHE A 32 -5.94 -5.75 3.37
CA PHE A 32 -4.80 -4.97 3.84
C PHE A 32 -4.43 -5.29 5.28
N THR A 33 -5.41 -5.29 6.19
CA THR A 33 -5.18 -5.62 7.60
C THR A 33 -4.58 -7.02 7.77
N THR A 34 -5.09 -8.00 7.02
CA THR A 34 -4.59 -9.37 7.09
C THR A 34 -3.22 -9.53 6.46
N ALA A 35 -2.94 -8.85 5.34
CA ALA A 35 -1.64 -8.85 4.68
C ALA A 35 -0.55 -8.23 5.59
N ILE A 36 -0.83 -7.05 6.16
CA ILE A 36 0.04 -6.38 7.13
C ILE A 36 0.32 -7.30 8.32
N ARG A 37 -0.74 -7.86 8.93
CA ARG A 37 -0.62 -8.77 10.05
C ARG A 37 0.19 -10.02 9.71
N GLY A 38 -0.08 -10.63 8.55
CA GLY A 38 0.64 -11.80 8.06
C GLY A 38 2.13 -11.54 7.84
N ALA A 39 2.48 -10.40 7.26
CA ALA A 39 3.86 -9.99 7.06
C ALA A 39 4.60 -9.80 8.38
N LEU A 40 3.98 -9.11 9.33
CA LEU A 40 4.60 -8.79 10.62
C LEU A 40 4.70 -10.01 11.56
N LEU A 41 3.66 -10.85 11.64
CA LEU A 41 3.67 -12.05 12.51
C LEU A 41 4.67 -13.11 12.05
N ASN A 42 4.98 -13.18 10.76
CA ASN A 42 5.94 -14.14 10.21
C ASN A 42 7.36 -13.55 10.08
N ALA A 43 7.60 -12.34 10.55
CA ALA A 43 8.89 -11.68 10.46
C ALA A 43 9.95 -12.40 11.33
N PRO A 44 11.14 -12.74 10.78
CA PRO A 44 12.25 -13.23 11.60
C PRO A 44 12.67 -12.16 12.60
N LYS A 45 12.98 -12.56 13.84
CA LYS A 45 13.35 -11.63 14.92
C LYS A 45 14.45 -10.63 14.54
N ALA A 46 15.47 -11.09 13.80
CA ALA A 46 16.57 -10.26 13.35
C ALA A 46 16.19 -9.22 12.30
N LEU A 47 15.12 -9.47 11.54
CA LEU A 47 14.64 -8.60 10.47
C LEU A 47 13.32 -7.90 10.83
N LEU A 48 12.89 -8.00 12.09
CA LEU A 48 11.61 -7.46 12.51
C LEU A 48 11.51 -5.95 12.27
N THR A 49 12.53 -5.20 12.65
CA THR A 49 12.54 -3.74 12.47
C THR A 49 12.47 -3.34 10.99
N PRO A 50 13.36 -3.81 10.10
CA PRO A 50 13.26 -3.45 8.68
C PRO A 50 11.95 -3.92 8.03
N ILE A 51 11.39 -5.07 8.44
CA ILE A 51 10.09 -5.51 7.93
C ILE A 51 8.98 -4.59 8.41
N VAL A 52 8.96 -4.18 9.68
CA VAL A 52 8.01 -3.17 10.20
C VAL A 52 8.11 -1.88 9.40
N VAL A 53 9.34 -1.42 9.08
CA VAL A 53 9.55 -0.17 8.34
C VAL A 53 9.03 -0.29 6.91
N ILE A 54 9.38 -1.36 6.18
CA ILE A 54 8.92 -1.57 4.80
C ILE A 54 7.39 -1.71 4.77
N VAL A 55 6.83 -2.53 5.66
CA VAL A 55 5.37 -2.71 5.75
C VAL A 55 4.67 -1.40 6.12
N GLY A 56 5.26 -0.61 7.02
CA GLY A 56 4.74 0.71 7.39
C GLY A 56 4.70 1.67 6.20
N MET A 57 5.76 1.75 5.42
CA MET A 57 5.79 2.57 4.19
C MET A 57 4.81 2.06 3.16
N MET A 58 4.74 0.74 2.91
CA MET A 58 3.80 0.14 1.95
C MET A 58 2.33 0.27 2.36
N SER A 59 2.06 0.46 3.66
CA SER A 59 0.70 0.52 4.18
C SER A 59 -0.09 1.77 3.74
N HIS A 60 0.57 2.78 3.19
CA HIS A 60 -0.09 3.97 2.63
C HIS A 60 -1.08 3.68 1.50
N HIS A 61 -0.98 2.51 0.87
CA HIS A 61 -2.01 2.04 -0.06
C HIS A 61 -3.35 1.75 0.64
N ALA A 62 -3.31 1.53 1.97
CA ALA A 62 -4.48 1.30 2.83
C ALA A 62 -5.01 2.58 3.50
N SER A 63 -4.66 3.76 2.99
CA SER A 63 -5.08 5.05 3.52
C SER A 63 -4.79 5.23 5.03
N ASP A 64 -5.72 5.83 5.78
CA ASP A 64 -5.54 6.13 7.21
C ASP A 64 -5.49 4.89 8.11
N ALA A 65 -5.91 3.72 7.63
CA ALA A 65 -5.82 2.45 8.34
C ALA A 65 -4.38 2.11 8.77
N SER A 66 -3.37 2.63 8.05
CA SER A 66 -1.95 2.48 8.37
C SER A 66 -1.61 2.94 9.78
N TYR A 67 -2.07 4.12 10.16
CA TYR A 67 -1.80 4.69 11.47
C TYR A 67 -2.44 3.90 12.61
N VAL A 68 -3.67 3.43 12.37
CA VAL A 68 -4.44 2.72 13.39
C VAL A 68 -3.99 1.26 13.55
N VAL A 69 -3.51 0.64 12.47
CA VAL A 69 -3.17 -0.79 12.47
C VAL A 69 -1.66 -1.02 12.65
N VAL A 70 -0.82 -0.38 11.84
CA VAL A 70 0.62 -0.70 11.79
C VAL A 70 1.33 -0.29 13.07
N ILE A 71 1.05 0.91 13.58
CA ILE A 71 1.78 1.47 14.73
C ILE A 71 1.53 0.65 16.00
N PRO A 72 0.27 0.38 16.42
CA PRO A 72 0.02 -0.45 17.59
C PRO A 72 0.49 -1.89 17.38
N LEU A 73 0.30 -2.45 16.18
CA LEU A 73 0.70 -3.81 15.86
C LEU A 73 2.22 -4.00 15.94
N ALA A 74 3.01 -3.01 15.51
CA ALA A 74 4.46 -3.03 15.66
C ALA A 74 4.88 -3.10 17.13
N ALA A 75 4.25 -2.30 18.01
CA ALA A 75 4.50 -2.36 19.44
C ALA A 75 4.19 -3.73 20.04
N VAL A 76 3.05 -4.32 19.64
CA VAL A 76 2.60 -5.65 20.11
C VAL A 76 3.57 -6.75 19.68
N ILE A 77 4.03 -6.72 18.44
CA ILE A 77 4.93 -7.75 17.90
C ILE A 77 6.32 -7.63 18.53
N PHE A 78 6.83 -6.41 18.74
CA PHE A 78 8.06 -6.21 19.49
C PHE A 78 7.97 -6.80 20.89
N ALA A 79 6.88 -6.52 21.61
CA ALA A 79 6.62 -7.12 22.93
C ALA A 79 6.55 -8.65 22.87
N ALA A 80 5.91 -9.22 21.84
CA ALA A 80 5.76 -10.67 21.68
C ALA A 80 7.09 -11.41 21.48
N VAL A 81 8.10 -10.75 20.89
CA VAL A 81 9.44 -11.30 20.71
C VAL A 81 10.42 -10.93 21.84
N GLY A 82 9.93 -10.25 22.88
CA GLY A 82 10.73 -9.84 24.05
C GLY A 82 11.51 -8.53 23.83
N ARG A 83 11.20 -7.79 22.79
CA ARG A 83 11.76 -6.45 22.51
C ARG A 83 10.90 -5.36 23.16
N HIS A 84 11.47 -4.16 23.31
CA HIS A 84 10.75 -3.07 23.97
C HIS A 84 9.59 -2.55 23.08
N PRO A 85 8.31 -2.57 23.52
CA PRO A 85 7.16 -2.20 22.70
C PRO A 85 7.20 -0.74 22.23
N LEU A 86 7.77 0.19 23.01
CA LEU A 86 7.94 1.58 22.61
C LEU A 86 8.94 1.72 21.42
N ALA A 87 9.93 0.83 21.31
CA ALA A 87 10.82 0.80 20.15
C ALA A 87 10.04 0.39 18.89
N GLY A 88 9.16 -0.62 19.02
CA GLY A 88 8.26 -1.03 17.91
C GLY A 88 7.29 0.07 17.51
N LEU A 89 6.70 0.75 18.47
CA LEU A 89 5.81 1.89 18.24
C LEU A 89 6.54 3.03 17.52
N ALA A 90 7.76 3.37 17.97
CA ALA A 90 8.58 4.40 17.34
C ALA A 90 8.97 4.02 15.90
N ALA A 91 9.36 2.77 15.65
CA ALA A 91 9.68 2.28 14.31
C ALA A 91 8.45 2.32 13.39
N GLY A 92 7.29 1.84 13.86
CA GLY A 92 6.04 1.89 13.11
C GLY A 92 5.60 3.31 12.79
N PHE A 93 5.69 4.21 13.77
CA PHE A 93 5.36 5.63 13.57
C PHE A 93 6.33 6.31 12.59
N ALA A 94 7.63 6.07 12.73
CA ALA A 94 8.63 6.61 11.80
C ALA A 94 8.38 6.10 10.36
N ALA A 95 8.04 4.82 10.20
CA ALA A 95 7.76 4.24 8.91
C ALA A 95 6.50 4.83 8.25
N VAL A 96 5.41 4.91 9.01
CA VAL A 96 4.13 5.41 8.49
C VAL A 96 4.18 6.92 8.28
N SER A 97 4.77 7.71 9.18
CA SER A 97 4.79 9.17 9.09
C SER A 97 5.99 9.70 8.30
N GLY A 98 7.21 9.28 8.69
CA GLY A 98 8.44 9.76 8.08
C GLY A 98 8.71 9.14 6.70
N GLY A 99 8.32 7.88 6.54
CA GLY A 99 8.42 7.14 5.28
C GLY A 99 7.24 7.35 4.32
N TYR A 100 6.42 8.35 4.54
CA TYR A 100 5.15 8.58 3.83
C TYR A 100 5.27 8.56 2.29
N ALA A 101 6.34 9.14 1.74
CA ALA A 101 6.60 9.12 0.31
C ALA A 101 7.28 7.84 -0.19
N GLY A 102 7.71 6.96 0.72
CA GLY A 102 8.42 5.73 0.36
C GLY A 102 7.45 4.63 -0.03
N ASN A 103 7.60 4.10 -1.23
CA ASN A 103 6.78 3.02 -1.74
C ASN A 103 7.51 2.16 -2.76
N LEU A 104 7.10 0.92 -2.96
CA LEU A 104 7.64 0.06 -4.02
C LEU A 104 6.87 0.23 -5.34
N PHE A 105 5.65 0.75 -5.28
CA PHE A 105 4.78 0.98 -6.43
C PHE A 105 4.13 2.36 -6.34
N PRO A 106 3.87 3.03 -7.49
CA PRO A 106 3.04 4.23 -7.52
C PRO A 106 1.66 3.94 -6.91
N GLY A 107 1.17 4.87 -6.12
CA GLY A 107 -0.08 4.71 -5.39
C GLY A 107 -1.15 5.75 -5.75
N SER A 108 -2.21 5.79 -4.93
CA SER A 108 -3.29 6.75 -5.09
C SER A 108 -2.84 8.20 -4.99
N GLN A 109 -1.79 8.46 -4.21
CA GLN A 109 -1.22 9.81 -4.06
C GLN A 109 -0.44 10.26 -5.28
N ASP A 110 0.33 9.36 -5.90
CA ASP A 110 1.03 9.65 -7.15
C ASP A 110 0.02 10.01 -8.24
N ALA A 111 -1.10 9.27 -8.31
CA ALA A 111 -2.19 9.56 -9.23
C ALA A 111 -2.89 10.90 -8.94
N LEU A 112 -3.10 11.25 -7.66
CA LEU A 112 -3.67 12.54 -7.26
C LEU A 112 -2.75 13.70 -7.67
N ILE A 113 -1.46 13.58 -7.34
CA ILE A 113 -0.46 14.61 -7.68
C ILE A 113 -0.35 14.76 -9.19
N LEU A 114 -0.30 13.66 -9.94
CA LEU A 114 -0.33 13.67 -11.41
C LEU A 114 -1.53 14.44 -11.95
N GLY A 115 -2.73 14.13 -11.42
CA GLY A 115 -3.97 14.78 -11.85
C GLY A 115 -4.02 16.28 -11.58
N ILE A 116 -3.20 16.81 -10.66
CA ILE A 116 -3.06 18.24 -10.39
C ILE A 116 -1.91 18.83 -11.22
N THR A 117 -0.78 18.13 -11.30
CA THR A 117 0.45 18.63 -11.93
C THR A 117 0.32 18.73 -13.44
N GLU A 118 -0.25 17.73 -14.10
CA GLU A 118 -0.38 17.73 -15.56
C GLU A 118 -1.24 18.89 -16.09
N PRO A 119 -2.46 19.13 -15.58
CA PRO A 119 -3.25 20.29 -15.99
C PRO A 119 -2.56 21.62 -15.69
N ALA A 120 -1.85 21.73 -14.56
CA ALA A 120 -1.12 22.95 -14.22
C ALA A 120 0.05 23.21 -15.19
N ALA A 121 0.81 22.17 -15.54
CA ALA A 121 1.91 22.27 -16.50
C ALA A 121 1.40 22.64 -17.90
N ARG A 122 0.25 22.13 -18.31
CA ARG A 122 -0.38 22.43 -19.60
C ARG A 122 -0.86 23.88 -19.75
N LEU A 123 -0.96 24.63 -18.67
CA LEU A 123 -1.19 26.08 -18.74
C LEU A 123 0.00 26.81 -19.34
N ILE A 124 1.21 26.26 -19.22
CA ILE A 124 2.45 26.84 -19.75
C ILE A 124 2.81 26.19 -21.08
N ASP A 125 2.76 24.85 -21.13
CA ASP A 125 3.02 24.05 -22.33
C ASP A 125 1.86 23.07 -22.58
N PRO A 126 0.96 23.37 -23.55
CA PRO A 126 -0.19 22.51 -23.84
C PRO A 126 0.17 21.08 -24.28
N SER A 127 1.40 20.85 -24.76
CA SER A 127 1.88 19.53 -25.19
C SER A 127 2.45 18.72 -24.04
N TYR A 128 2.65 19.30 -22.85
CA TYR A 128 3.27 18.64 -21.73
C TYR A 128 2.45 17.46 -21.23
N SER A 129 3.11 16.32 -21.04
CA SER A 129 2.52 15.13 -20.42
C SER A 129 3.35 14.65 -19.26
N VAL A 130 2.70 14.30 -18.15
CA VAL A 130 3.35 13.77 -16.95
C VAL A 130 3.13 12.26 -16.89
N ASN A 131 4.18 11.53 -16.51
CA ASN A 131 4.11 10.09 -16.34
C ASN A 131 3.89 9.75 -14.86
N ILE A 132 2.91 8.91 -14.55
CA ILE A 132 2.63 8.43 -13.19
C ILE A 132 3.84 7.70 -12.57
N ALA A 133 4.67 7.08 -13.39
CA ALA A 133 5.90 6.42 -12.97
C ALA A 133 7.10 7.37 -12.87
N GLY A 134 6.93 8.68 -13.13
CA GLY A 134 8.04 9.65 -13.15
C GLY A 134 8.82 9.71 -11.84
N ASN A 135 8.15 9.54 -10.71
CA ASN A 135 8.77 9.52 -9.39
C ASN A 135 9.11 8.12 -8.88
N TRP A 136 8.89 7.07 -9.67
CA TRP A 136 9.01 5.68 -9.18
C TRP A 136 10.38 5.35 -8.61
N PHE A 137 11.44 5.74 -9.29
CA PHE A 137 12.80 5.54 -8.76
C PHE A 137 13.05 6.30 -7.47
N PHE A 138 12.50 7.51 -7.34
CA PHE A 138 12.60 8.30 -6.13
C PHE A 138 11.89 7.63 -4.95
N ILE A 139 10.64 7.18 -5.11
CA ILE A 139 9.88 6.54 -4.02
C ILE A 139 10.52 5.22 -3.59
N ILE A 140 11.09 4.42 -4.52
CA ILE A 140 11.90 3.24 -4.18
C ILE A 140 13.18 3.66 -3.45
N GLY A 141 13.86 4.70 -3.93
CA GLY A 141 15.05 5.25 -3.28
C GLY A 141 14.80 5.64 -1.82
N VAL A 142 13.64 6.24 -1.53
CA VAL A 142 13.21 6.54 -0.15
C VAL A 142 13.12 5.25 0.68
N VAL A 143 12.52 4.18 0.17
CA VAL A 143 12.45 2.89 0.89
C VAL A 143 13.84 2.35 1.18
N VAL A 144 14.73 2.36 0.17
CA VAL A 144 16.10 1.83 0.29
C VAL A 144 16.95 2.62 1.29
N VAL A 145 16.80 3.94 1.33
CA VAL A 145 17.57 4.81 2.22
C VAL A 145 16.95 4.88 3.61
N PHE A 146 15.63 5.02 3.70
CA PHE A 146 14.94 5.24 4.96
C PHE A 146 14.90 3.97 5.83
N THR A 147 14.75 2.80 5.22
CA THR A 147 14.72 1.52 5.95
C THR A 147 15.96 1.29 6.80
N PRO A 148 17.21 1.35 6.29
CA PRO A 148 18.39 1.16 7.12
C PRO A 148 18.56 2.25 8.18
N ILE A 149 18.15 3.50 7.91
CA ILE A 149 18.22 4.60 8.87
C ILE A 149 17.31 4.31 10.06
N VAL A 150 16.03 3.99 9.83
CA VAL A 150 15.09 3.70 10.91
C VAL A 150 15.49 2.41 11.64
N TRP A 151 15.97 1.39 10.90
CA TRP A 151 16.48 0.17 11.52
C TRP A 151 17.64 0.45 12.47
N PHE A 152 18.66 1.17 12.00
CA PHE A 152 19.81 1.55 12.83
C PHE A 152 19.39 2.39 14.05
N MET A 153 18.56 3.41 13.83
CA MET A 153 18.07 4.26 14.91
C MET A 153 17.26 3.49 15.95
N THR A 154 16.39 2.60 15.51
CA THR A 154 15.56 1.80 16.42
C THR A 154 16.42 0.82 17.23
N ASP A 155 17.24 0.00 16.56
CA ASP A 155 17.94 -1.12 17.19
C ASP A 155 19.21 -0.69 17.94
N ARG A 156 19.86 0.41 17.52
CA ARG A 156 21.14 0.85 18.10
C ARG A 156 21.04 2.11 18.96
N VAL A 157 20.00 2.90 18.81
CA VAL A 157 19.88 4.17 19.55
C VAL A 157 18.68 4.17 20.47
N ILE A 158 17.48 3.86 19.97
CA ILE A 158 16.23 3.98 20.73
C ILE A 158 16.08 2.83 21.71
N GLU A 159 16.12 1.59 21.23
CA GLU A 159 15.88 0.41 22.06
C GLU A 159 16.90 0.27 23.21
N PRO A 160 18.22 0.47 23.03
CA PRO A 160 19.18 0.45 24.13
C PRO A 160 18.92 1.53 25.20
N ARG A 161 18.40 2.70 24.81
CA ARG A 161 18.06 3.77 25.77
C ARG A 161 16.79 3.48 26.58
N LEU A 162 15.88 2.67 26.05
CA LEU A 162 14.66 2.25 26.74
C LEU A 162 14.95 1.14 27.78
N GLY A 163 16.08 0.45 27.65
CA GLY A 163 16.46 -0.64 28.54
C GLY A 163 15.71 -1.95 28.25
N VAL A 164 15.86 -2.90 29.19
CA VAL A 164 15.20 -4.21 29.07
C VAL A 164 13.72 -4.06 29.41
N TRP A 165 12.87 -4.46 28.46
CA TRP A 165 11.44 -4.49 28.71
C TRP A 165 11.05 -5.68 29.59
N THR A 166 10.41 -5.40 30.72
CA THR A 166 9.79 -6.39 31.58
C THR A 166 8.28 -6.17 31.58
N PRO A 167 7.47 -7.21 31.29
CA PRO A 167 6.01 -7.08 31.37
C PRO A 167 5.61 -6.66 32.80
N VAL A 168 4.91 -5.54 32.93
CA VAL A 168 4.34 -5.15 34.22
C VAL A 168 3.17 -6.09 34.53
N ALA A 169 3.19 -6.75 35.68
CA ALA A 169 2.10 -7.61 36.10
C ALA A 169 0.79 -6.80 36.17
N GLY A 170 -0.23 -7.21 35.41
CA GLY A 170 -1.51 -6.48 35.31
C GLY A 170 -1.56 -5.37 34.25
N ALA A 171 -0.47 -5.04 33.57
CA ALA A 171 -0.55 -4.21 32.40
C ALA A 171 -1.23 -5.03 31.26
N ASN A 172 -2.50 -4.76 31.05
CA ASN A 172 -3.12 -5.10 29.77
C ASN A 172 -2.37 -4.32 28.70
N VAL A 173 -1.37 -4.94 28.08
CA VAL A 173 -0.91 -4.46 26.78
C VAL A 173 -2.16 -4.54 25.89
N PRO A 174 -2.75 -3.42 25.49
CA PRO A 174 -3.96 -3.42 24.71
C PRO A 174 -3.62 -3.80 23.28
N ALA A 175 -3.19 -5.04 23.12
CA ALA A 175 -3.38 -5.73 21.87
C ALA A 175 -4.72 -6.42 22.05
N THR A 176 -5.69 -6.11 21.26
CA THR A 176 -6.82 -6.98 21.14
C THR A 176 -6.27 -8.40 21.00
N ALA A 177 -6.76 -9.34 21.80
CA ALA A 177 -6.29 -10.73 21.75
C ALA A 177 -6.26 -11.26 20.30
N GLN A 178 -6.97 -10.62 19.43
CA GLN A 178 -7.10 -10.86 18.00
C GLN A 178 -5.85 -10.46 17.18
N GLU A 179 -5.09 -9.45 17.61
CA GLU A 179 -3.88 -8.97 16.90
C GLU A 179 -2.68 -9.91 17.08
N ARG A 180 -2.65 -10.66 18.17
CA ARG A 180 -1.61 -11.66 18.44
C ARG A 180 -1.90 -13.05 17.89
N GLN A 181 -3.15 -13.32 17.44
CA GLN A 181 -3.51 -14.64 16.94
C GLN A 181 -2.88 -14.90 15.57
N PRO A 182 -2.38 -16.11 15.31
CA PRO A 182 -1.98 -16.51 13.96
C PRO A 182 -3.14 -16.32 12.99
N LEU A 183 -2.81 -16.10 11.72
CA LEU A 183 -3.83 -16.03 10.67
C LEU A 183 -4.63 -17.33 10.63
N THR A 184 -5.96 -17.20 10.55
CA THR A 184 -6.83 -18.37 10.41
C THR A 184 -6.62 -19.04 9.04
N PRO A 185 -7.01 -20.32 8.89
CA PRO A 185 -6.93 -21.01 7.60
C PRO A 185 -7.68 -20.27 6.49
N GLU A 186 -8.84 -19.67 6.81
CA GLU A 186 -9.66 -18.88 5.89
C GLU A 186 -8.93 -17.61 5.46
N GLN A 187 -8.28 -16.90 6.39
CA GLN A 187 -7.48 -15.72 6.09
C GLN A 187 -6.28 -16.06 5.19
N LYS A 188 -5.59 -17.18 5.46
CA LYS A 188 -4.49 -17.68 4.61
C LYS A 188 -4.99 -18.02 3.21
N LYS A 189 -6.15 -18.70 3.11
CA LYS A 189 -6.80 -18.99 1.84
C LYS A 189 -7.17 -17.71 1.09
N GLY A 190 -7.74 -16.74 1.79
CA GLY A 190 -8.05 -15.42 1.22
C GLY A 190 -6.82 -14.73 0.66
N LEU A 191 -5.70 -14.70 1.42
CA LEU A 191 -4.43 -14.13 0.94
C LEU A 191 -3.88 -14.86 -0.30
N ALA A 192 -3.99 -16.19 -0.34
CA ALA A 192 -3.58 -16.97 -1.50
C ALA A 192 -4.41 -16.61 -2.75
N TRP A 193 -5.73 -16.46 -2.60
CA TRP A 193 -6.60 -16.05 -3.71
C TRP A 193 -6.33 -14.63 -4.15
N ALA A 194 -6.10 -13.70 -3.21
CA ALA A 194 -5.68 -12.33 -3.54
C ALA A 194 -4.35 -12.32 -4.31
N GLY A 195 -3.37 -13.13 -3.86
CA GLY A 195 -2.09 -13.28 -4.55
C GLY A 195 -2.25 -13.81 -5.97
N LEU A 196 -3.09 -14.83 -6.17
CA LEU A 196 -3.41 -15.36 -7.51
C LEU A 196 -4.10 -14.32 -8.40
N ALA A 197 -5.00 -13.51 -7.84
CA ALA A 197 -5.64 -12.42 -8.59
C ALA A 197 -4.62 -11.37 -9.03
N ILE A 198 -3.70 -10.96 -8.15
CA ILE A 198 -2.62 -10.02 -8.49
C ILE A 198 -1.70 -10.61 -9.56
N LEU A 199 -1.26 -11.87 -9.40
CA LEU A 199 -0.43 -12.54 -10.40
C LEU A 199 -1.14 -12.66 -11.75
N GLY A 200 -2.42 -12.98 -11.75
CA GLY A 200 -3.25 -13.02 -12.95
C GLY A 200 -3.33 -11.65 -13.64
N MET A 201 -3.49 -10.58 -12.87
CA MET A 201 -3.49 -9.20 -13.39
C MET A 201 -2.12 -8.82 -13.98
N ILE A 202 -1.03 -9.13 -13.29
CA ILE A 202 0.33 -8.89 -13.80
C ILE A 202 0.55 -9.66 -15.11
N ALA A 203 0.18 -10.94 -15.14
CA ALA A 203 0.28 -11.77 -16.34
C ALA A 203 -0.55 -11.21 -17.50
N LEU A 204 -1.78 -10.77 -17.22
CA LEU A 204 -2.65 -10.16 -18.24
C LEU A 204 -2.04 -8.87 -18.80
N TRP A 205 -1.58 -7.94 -17.91
CA TRP A 205 -0.96 -6.69 -18.37
C TRP A 205 0.32 -6.93 -19.16
N THR A 206 1.14 -7.87 -18.69
CA THR A 206 2.36 -8.28 -19.41
C THR A 206 2.01 -8.86 -20.78
N ALA A 207 1.04 -9.77 -20.84
CA ALA A 207 0.59 -10.35 -22.11
C ALA A 207 0.06 -9.30 -23.09
N LEU A 208 -0.76 -8.35 -22.61
CA LEU A 208 -1.28 -7.25 -23.42
C LEU A 208 -0.18 -6.28 -23.87
N THR A 209 0.90 -6.12 -23.07
CA THR A 209 2.03 -5.26 -23.46
C THR A 209 2.85 -5.88 -24.60
N PHE A 210 3.08 -7.19 -24.56
CA PHE A 210 3.97 -7.86 -25.53
C PHE A 210 3.23 -8.57 -26.67
N MET A 211 1.91 -8.44 -26.78
CA MET A 211 1.16 -9.00 -27.89
C MET A 211 1.38 -8.19 -29.18
N PRO A 212 1.24 -8.82 -30.38
CA PRO A 212 1.19 -8.10 -31.65
C PRO A 212 0.07 -7.05 -31.62
N ALA A 213 0.33 -5.83 -32.08
CA ALA A 213 -0.58 -4.68 -31.99
C ALA A 213 -1.02 -4.37 -30.54
N SER A 214 -0.06 -4.30 -29.64
CA SER A 214 -0.29 -3.96 -28.24
C SER A 214 -1.06 -2.65 -28.07
N PRO A 215 -2.11 -2.60 -27.23
CA PRO A 215 -2.78 -1.35 -26.91
C PRO A 215 -1.95 -0.44 -25.97
N PHE A 216 -0.84 -0.96 -25.45
CA PHE A 216 0.02 -0.28 -24.46
C PHE A 216 1.33 0.24 -25.05
N ILE A 217 1.60 -0.02 -26.32
CA ILE A 217 2.80 0.46 -27.02
C ILE A 217 2.35 1.27 -28.24
N ASP A 218 2.79 2.52 -28.31
CA ASP A 218 2.59 3.38 -29.48
C ASP A 218 3.89 3.41 -30.30
N LEU A 219 3.89 2.68 -31.41
CA LEU A 219 5.04 2.57 -32.31
C LEU A 219 5.23 3.82 -33.18
N GLU A 220 4.24 4.71 -33.24
CA GLU A 220 4.29 5.96 -34.01
C GLU A 220 4.73 7.16 -33.12
N ALA A 221 4.88 6.93 -31.81
CA ALA A 221 5.30 7.96 -30.87
C ALA A 221 6.77 8.37 -31.07
N GLU A 222 7.12 9.54 -30.55
CA GLU A 222 8.52 9.99 -30.51
C GLU A 222 9.40 9.02 -29.70
N PRO A 223 10.70 8.91 -30.02
CA PRO A 223 11.62 8.06 -29.28
C PRO A 223 11.60 8.32 -27.77
N GLY A 224 11.34 7.26 -26.99
CA GLY A 224 11.22 7.32 -25.54
C GLY A 224 9.79 7.57 -25.03
N GLN A 225 8.81 7.76 -25.90
CA GLN A 225 7.40 7.93 -25.53
C GLN A 225 6.50 6.73 -25.90
N GLU A 226 7.07 5.69 -26.44
CA GLU A 226 6.35 4.51 -26.95
C GLU A 226 5.52 3.83 -25.84
N PHE A 227 5.97 3.90 -24.59
CA PHE A 227 5.30 3.29 -23.43
C PHE A 227 4.32 4.23 -22.70
N ASN A 228 4.05 5.43 -23.21
CA ASN A 228 3.10 6.33 -22.57
C ASN A 228 1.70 5.71 -22.39
N PRO A 229 1.12 4.94 -23.34
CA PRO A 229 -0.15 4.27 -23.11
C PRO A 229 -0.08 3.24 -21.96
N LEU A 230 1.04 2.49 -21.83
CA LEU A 230 1.25 1.57 -20.71
C LEU A 230 1.23 2.33 -19.37
N TYR A 231 1.98 3.41 -19.25
CA TYR A 231 2.03 4.21 -18.02
C TYR A 231 0.68 4.79 -17.64
N ARG A 232 -0.10 5.26 -18.61
CA ARG A 232 -1.48 5.73 -18.37
C ARG A 232 -2.40 4.59 -17.92
N SER A 233 -2.20 3.39 -18.42
CA SER A 233 -2.98 2.20 -18.04
C SER A 233 -2.71 1.74 -16.60
N LEU A 234 -1.59 2.13 -15.96
CA LEU A 234 -1.27 1.74 -14.58
C LEU A 234 -2.33 2.22 -13.57
N ILE A 235 -3.01 3.32 -13.84
CA ILE A 235 -4.12 3.80 -12.99
C ILE A 235 -5.24 2.75 -12.96
N ALA A 236 -5.66 2.28 -14.13
CA ALA A 236 -6.67 1.25 -14.25
C ALA A 236 -6.16 -0.08 -13.69
N PHE A 237 -4.89 -0.42 -13.95
CA PHE A 237 -4.25 -1.61 -13.40
C PHE A 237 -4.32 -1.64 -11.87
N PHE A 238 -3.90 -0.59 -11.17
CA PHE A 238 -3.92 -0.56 -9.71
C PHE A 238 -5.35 -0.60 -9.16
N ALA A 239 -6.29 0.14 -9.76
CA ALA A 239 -7.68 0.11 -9.35
C ALA A 239 -8.28 -1.30 -9.48
N MET A 240 -8.07 -1.96 -10.63
CA MET A 240 -8.55 -3.31 -10.88
C MET A 240 -7.81 -4.36 -10.02
N ALA A 241 -6.50 -4.20 -9.83
CA ALA A 241 -5.73 -5.11 -8.98
C ALA A 241 -6.22 -5.09 -7.53
N PHE A 242 -6.46 -3.92 -6.95
CA PHE A 242 -7.02 -3.80 -5.61
C PHE A 242 -8.45 -4.34 -5.53
N PHE A 243 -9.29 -4.02 -6.53
CA PHE A 243 -10.67 -4.50 -6.58
C PHE A 243 -10.72 -6.03 -6.65
N LEU A 244 -9.99 -6.63 -7.59
CA LEU A 244 -9.97 -8.09 -7.79
C LEU A 244 -9.30 -8.81 -6.63
N ALA A 245 -8.17 -8.30 -6.13
CA ALA A 245 -7.49 -8.89 -4.98
C ALA A 245 -8.35 -8.80 -3.72
N GLY A 246 -9.02 -7.67 -3.48
CA GLY A 246 -9.95 -7.50 -2.37
C GLY A 246 -11.14 -8.44 -2.47
N GLY A 247 -11.77 -8.54 -3.65
CA GLY A 247 -12.88 -9.46 -3.91
C GLY A 247 -12.47 -10.92 -3.76
N ALA A 248 -11.32 -11.31 -4.32
CA ALA A 248 -10.78 -12.66 -4.20
C ALA A 248 -10.43 -13.01 -2.74
N TYR A 249 -9.81 -12.09 -2.02
CA TYR A 249 -9.59 -12.24 -0.58
C TYR A 249 -10.90 -12.44 0.16
N GLY A 250 -11.87 -11.56 -0.06
CA GLY A 250 -13.16 -11.61 0.61
C GLY A 250 -13.92 -12.93 0.36
N ALA A 251 -13.87 -13.43 -0.86
CA ALA A 251 -14.44 -14.75 -1.22
C ALA A 251 -13.67 -15.90 -0.55
N GLY A 252 -12.33 -15.85 -0.54
CA GLY A 252 -11.47 -16.87 0.06
C GLY A 252 -11.54 -16.89 1.58
N ALA A 253 -11.61 -15.73 2.22
CA ALA A 253 -11.70 -15.55 3.66
C ALA A 253 -13.15 -15.66 4.18
N GLY A 254 -14.17 -15.68 3.29
CA GLY A 254 -15.59 -15.76 3.65
C GLY A 254 -16.17 -14.45 4.19
N THR A 255 -15.48 -13.32 4.02
CA THR A 255 -16.01 -11.98 4.39
C THR A 255 -16.98 -11.44 3.34
N VAL A 256 -16.86 -11.90 2.09
CA VAL A 256 -17.79 -11.61 1.00
C VAL A 256 -18.51 -12.89 0.61
N LYS A 257 -19.81 -12.98 0.87
CA LYS A 257 -20.64 -14.16 0.56
C LYS A 257 -21.57 -13.94 -0.62
N SER A 258 -21.81 -12.69 -0.98
CA SER A 258 -22.70 -12.34 -2.08
C SER A 258 -22.28 -11.05 -2.78
N HIS A 259 -22.77 -10.84 -4.02
CA HIS A 259 -22.57 -9.57 -4.71
C HIS A 259 -23.15 -8.37 -3.95
N ARG A 260 -24.18 -8.58 -3.12
CA ARG A 260 -24.76 -7.53 -2.29
C ARG A 260 -23.80 -7.05 -1.20
N ASP A 261 -22.94 -7.92 -0.73
CA ASP A 261 -21.91 -7.55 0.27
C ASP A 261 -20.87 -6.62 -0.38
N MET A 262 -20.50 -6.92 -1.64
CA MET A 262 -19.58 -6.05 -2.43
C MET A 262 -20.18 -4.65 -2.70
N VAL A 263 -21.49 -4.57 -3.00
CA VAL A 263 -22.17 -3.29 -3.28
C VAL A 263 -22.33 -2.43 -2.03
N ARG A 264 -22.38 -3.04 -0.85
CA ARG A 264 -22.46 -2.33 0.44
C ARG A 264 -21.11 -1.87 0.99
N MET A 265 -20.04 -2.34 0.39
CA MET A 265 -18.66 -1.92 0.68
C MET A 265 -18.28 -0.64 -0.09
#